data_41ed286df1e531910e53cb3aea37ba62
#
_entry.id   41ed286df1e531910e53cb3aea37ba62
#
_cell.length_a   1.000
_cell.length_b   1.000
_cell.length_c   1.000
_cell.angle_alpha   90.00
_cell.angle_beta   90.00
_cell.angle_gamma   90.00
#
_symmetry.space_group_name_H-M   'P 1'
#
loop_
_entity.id
_entity.type
_entity.pdbx_description
1 polymer ?
#
loop_
_entity_poly.entity_id
_entity_poly.type
_entity_poly.pdbx_seq_one_letter_code
_entity_poly.pdbx_strand_id
1 'polypeptide(L)'
;MNTYKTAEVAAMIGVHPNTVRLYEKMKLIPKPERLSNGYRVFTDFHIWQCKLIRLAFQVEVLQNGLRKKIVRMVTVSAAGEFDTAIILTEEYLKQLRQERRNAEEAIKIVKQLLSGGAQENSHNLKRKDVSNLLDISMDTLRNWEMNGLLTVKRKNNGYRVYTDEDIQR
;
A
#
# COMPACT_ATOMS: atom_id res chain seq x y z
N MET A 1 -36.84 0.36 6.59
CA MET A 1 -35.48 0.81 6.25
C MET A 1 -35.22 2.09 7.01
N ASN A 2 -34.20 2.12 7.86
CA ASN A 2 -33.93 3.31 8.66
C ASN A 2 -33.33 4.43 7.78
N THR A 3 -33.71 5.66 8.11
CA THR A 3 -33.19 6.84 7.39
C THR A 3 -32.53 7.79 8.36
N TYR A 4 -31.47 8.44 7.89
CA TYR A 4 -30.60 9.27 8.74
C TYR A 4 -30.29 10.62 8.07
N LYS A 5 -30.13 11.65 8.88
CA LYS A 5 -29.64 12.97 8.45
C LYS A 5 -28.10 13.00 8.41
N THR A 6 -27.53 13.94 7.68
CA THR A 6 -26.05 14.10 7.58
C THR A 6 -25.36 14.16 8.93
N ALA A 7 -25.94 14.88 9.91
CA ALA A 7 -25.35 15.01 11.24
C ALA A 7 -25.34 13.69 12.02
N GLU A 8 -26.40 12.89 11.87
CA GLU A 8 -26.53 11.58 12.53
C GLU A 8 -25.51 10.61 11.98
N VAL A 9 -25.40 10.53 10.63
CA VAL A 9 -24.36 9.72 9.97
C VAL A 9 -22.96 10.15 10.44
N ALA A 10 -22.69 11.46 10.46
CA ALA A 10 -21.39 12.00 10.88
C ALA A 10 -21.05 11.60 12.33
N ALA A 11 -22.02 11.70 13.24
CA ALA A 11 -21.87 11.28 14.63
C ALA A 11 -21.60 9.77 14.75
N MET A 12 -22.34 8.93 14.01
CA MET A 12 -22.18 7.48 14.02
C MET A 12 -20.82 6.99 13.56
N ILE A 13 -20.19 7.71 12.63
CA ILE A 13 -18.87 7.34 12.09
C ILE A 13 -17.72 8.17 12.67
N GLY A 14 -18.01 9.09 13.60
CA GLY A 14 -17.01 9.89 14.30
C GLY A 14 -16.28 10.89 13.39
N VAL A 15 -17.01 11.61 12.50
CA VAL A 15 -16.45 12.64 11.60
C VAL A 15 -17.28 13.90 11.60
N HIS A 16 -16.74 14.97 11.02
CA HIS A 16 -17.51 16.20 10.81
C HIS A 16 -18.52 16.02 9.65
N PRO A 17 -19.74 16.63 9.70
CA PRO A 17 -20.73 16.53 8.63
C PRO A 17 -20.23 16.89 7.23
N ASN A 18 -19.26 17.81 7.12
CA ASN A 18 -18.63 18.14 5.84
C ASN A 18 -17.84 16.97 5.22
N THR A 19 -17.30 16.07 6.05
CA THR A 19 -16.62 14.87 5.58
C THR A 19 -17.61 13.91 4.89
N VAL A 20 -18.81 13.75 5.43
CA VAL A 20 -19.88 12.95 4.80
C VAL A 20 -20.25 13.54 3.44
N ARG A 21 -20.37 14.88 3.34
CA ARG A 21 -20.64 15.58 2.07
C ARG A 21 -19.49 15.42 1.07
N LEU A 22 -18.24 15.39 1.57
CA LEU A 22 -17.06 15.14 0.75
C LEU A 22 -17.09 13.72 0.17
N TYR A 23 -17.46 12.71 0.97
CA TYR A 23 -17.60 11.34 0.50
C TYR A 23 -18.62 11.21 -0.64
N GLU A 24 -19.77 11.90 -0.52
CA GLU A 24 -20.76 12.01 -1.62
C GLU A 24 -20.14 12.64 -2.87
N LYS A 25 -19.47 13.79 -2.71
CA LYS A 25 -18.82 14.51 -3.83
C LYS A 25 -17.78 13.67 -4.55
N MET A 26 -17.03 12.88 -3.80
CA MET A 26 -15.99 11.98 -4.32
C MET A 26 -16.53 10.64 -4.83
N LYS A 27 -17.85 10.42 -4.79
CA LYS A 27 -18.52 9.18 -5.19
C LYS A 27 -18.04 7.94 -4.38
N LEU A 28 -17.56 8.15 -3.16
CA LEU A 28 -17.17 7.08 -2.25
C LEU A 28 -18.37 6.45 -1.55
N ILE A 29 -19.51 7.15 -1.52
CA ILE A 29 -20.81 6.64 -1.09
C ILE A 29 -21.82 6.86 -2.23
N PRO A 30 -22.91 6.08 -2.27
CA PRO A 30 -24.00 6.34 -3.20
C PRO A 30 -24.55 7.75 -3.04
N LYS A 31 -25.16 8.28 -4.07
CA LYS A 31 -25.85 9.57 -3.98
C LYS A 31 -27.09 9.43 -3.08
N PRO A 32 -27.14 10.15 -1.94
CA PRO A 32 -28.31 10.09 -1.07
C PRO A 32 -29.52 10.73 -1.73
N GLU A 33 -30.70 10.22 -1.43
CA GLU A 33 -31.96 10.85 -1.81
C GLU A 33 -32.10 12.21 -1.13
N ARG A 34 -32.98 13.06 -1.69
CA ARG A 34 -33.28 14.36 -1.12
C ARG A 34 -34.77 14.50 -0.90
N LEU A 35 -35.12 15.00 0.27
CA LEU A 35 -36.49 15.42 0.57
C LEU A 35 -36.87 16.63 -0.27
N SER A 36 -38.18 16.95 -0.32
CA SER A 36 -38.72 18.13 -1.00
C SER A 36 -38.09 19.47 -0.52
N ASN A 37 -37.61 19.51 0.72
CA ASN A 37 -36.89 20.64 1.30
C ASN A 37 -35.37 20.64 1.01
N GLY A 38 -34.86 19.72 0.15
CA GLY A 38 -33.48 19.64 -0.26
C GLY A 38 -32.55 18.89 0.70
N TYR A 39 -33.03 18.47 1.88
CA TYR A 39 -32.19 17.74 2.85
C TYR A 39 -31.86 16.32 2.35
N ARG A 40 -30.62 15.87 2.58
CA ARG A 40 -30.14 14.53 2.27
C ARG A 40 -30.71 13.49 3.21
N VAL A 41 -31.08 12.34 2.66
CA VAL A 41 -31.53 11.16 3.40
C VAL A 41 -30.57 10.02 3.15
N PHE A 42 -29.99 9.53 4.20
CA PHE A 42 -29.06 8.40 4.16
C PHE A 42 -29.74 7.13 4.70
N THR A 43 -29.31 5.98 4.22
CA THR A 43 -29.80 4.66 4.65
C THR A 43 -28.70 3.90 5.40
N ASP A 44 -29.04 2.74 5.95
CA ASP A 44 -28.06 1.84 6.59
C ASP A 44 -26.89 1.52 5.66
N PHE A 45 -27.14 1.37 4.35
CA PHE A 45 -26.09 1.12 3.36
C PHE A 45 -25.06 2.26 3.31
N HIS A 46 -25.51 3.51 3.38
CA HIS A 46 -24.58 4.66 3.44
C HIS A 46 -23.70 4.62 4.70
N ILE A 47 -24.26 4.18 5.83
CA ILE A 47 -23.49 4.05 7.08
C ILE A 47 -22.41 2.98 6.94
N TRP A 48 -22.77 1.80 6.41
CA TRP A 48 -21.80 0.73 6.16
C TRP A 48 -20.71 1.15 5.19
N GLN A 49 -21.08 1.86 4.12
CA GLN A 49 -20.11 2.37 3.15
C GLN A 49 -19.17 3.41 3.78
N CYS A 50 -19.68 4.31 4.64
CA CYS A 50 -18.85 5.24 5.39
C CYS A 50 -17.88 4.53 6.35
N LYS A 51 -18.31 3.45 7.02
CA LYS A 51 -17.44 2.63 7.87
C LYS A 51 -16.34 1.95 7.05
N LEU A 52 -16.68 1.40 5.88
CA LEU A 52 -15.71 0.83 4.94
C LEU A 52 -14.65 1.85 4.53
N ILE A 53 -15.07 3.07 4.16
CA ILE A 53 -14.17 4.17 3.81
C ILE A 53 -13.21 4.47 4.96
N ARG A 54 -13.73 4.62 6.18
CA ARG A 54 -12.93 4.89 7.37
C ARG A 54 -11.86 3.82 7.60
N LEU A 55 -12.26 2.55 7.51
CA LEU A 55 -11.35 1.42 7.68
C LEU A 55 -10.29 1.40 6.56
N ALA A 56 -10.72 1.54 5.31
CA ALA A 56 -9.84 1.49 4.15
C ALA A 56 -8.79 2.60 4.13
N PHE A 57 -9.14 3.80 4.61
CA PHE A 57 -8.23 4.96 4.65
C PHE A 57 -7.47 5.13 5.98
N GLN A 58 -7.64 4.23 6.95
CA GLN A 58 -6.82 4.24 8.18
C GLN A 58 -5.35 3.90 7.90
N VAL A 59 -5.10 3.12 6.86
CA VAL A 59 -3.74 2.74 6.48
C VAL A 59 -3.22 3.77 5.48
N GLU A 60 -2.32 4.64 5.92
CA GLU A 60 -1.57 5.52 5.03
C GLU A 60 -0.53 4.73 4.25
N VAL A 61 -0.98 4.02 3.24
CA VAL A 61 -0.06 3.35 2.31
C VAL A 61 0.29 4.33 1.20
N LEU A 62 1.41 5.01 1.37
CA LEU A 62 1.87 6.07 0.47
C LEU A 62 2.52 5.56 -0.83
N GLN A 63 2.81 4.25 -0.95
CA GLN A 63 3.61 3.70 -2.04
C GLN A 63 2.86 2.62 -2.85
N ASN A 64 3.38 2.32 -4.04
CA ASN A 64 2.98 1.21 -4.92
C ASN A 64 1.53 1.22 -5.43
N GLY A 65 0.88 2.37 -5.51
CA GLY A 65 -0.47 2.46 -6.09
C GLY A 65 -1.59 1.85 -5.23
N LEU A 66 -1.29 1.40 -4.00
CA LEU A 66 -2.27 0.81 -3.08
C LEU A 66 -3.43 1.75 -2.77
N ARG A 67 -3.16 3.06 -2.62
CA ARG A 67 -4.22 4.06 -2.42
C ARG A 67 -5.21 4.10 -3.58
N LYS A 68 -4.75 4.00 -4.82
CA LYS A 68 -5.63 3.95 -6.01
C LYS A 68 -6.52 2.71 -5.99
N LYS A 69 -5.98 1.56 -5.57
CA LYS A 69 -6.75 0.32 -5.43
C LYS A 69 -7.84 0.45 -4.36
N ILE A 70 -7.52 1.02 -3.20
CA ILE A 70 -8.48 1.29 -2.12
C ILE A 70 -9.62 2.20 -2.63
N VAL A 71 -9.28 3.31 -3.27
CA VAL A 71 -10.28 4.24 -3.81
C VAL A 71 -11.19 3.52 -4.81
N ARG A 72 -10.62 2.75 -5.74
CA ARG A 72 -11.38 1.97 -6.72
C ARG A 72 -12.32 0.96 -6.06
N MET A 73 -11.82 0.19 -5.10
CA MET A 73 -12.61 -0.79 -4.34
C MET A 73 -13.81 -0.11 -3.66
N VAL A 74 -13.58 0.99 -2.96
CA VAL A 74 -14.64 1.74 -2.27
C VAL A 74 -15.66 2.32 -3.26
N THR A 75 -15.20 2.87 -4.39
CA THR A 75 -16.09 3.45 -5.42
C THR A 75 -16.97 2.38 -6.07
N VAL A 76 -16.39 1.23 -6.40
CA VAL A 76 -17.11 0.08 -6.99
C VAL A 76 -18.12 -0.46 -6.00
N SER A 77 -17.77 -0.60 -4.72
CA SER A 77 -18.70 -0.97 -3.63
C SER A 77 -19.85 0.04 -3.50
N ALA A 78 -19.57 1.34 -3.60
CA ALA A 78 -20.59 2.39 -3.56
C ALA A 78 -21.58 2.33 -4.73
N ALA A 79 -21.13 1.81 -5.88
CA ALA A 79 -21.97 1.56 -7.05
C ALA A 79 -22.83 0.29 -6.93
N GLY A 80 -22.64 -0.51 -5.87
CA GLY A 80 -23.36 -1.78 -5.67
C GLY A 80 -22.74 -2.98 -6.38
N GLU A 81 -21.56 -2.82 -7.01
CA GLU A 81 -20.84 -3.89 -7.71
C GLU A 81 -20.00 -4.71 -6.71
N PHE A 82 -20.68 -5.44 -5.82
CA PHE A 82 -20.05 -6.10 -4.68
C PHE A 82 -19.06 -7.21 -5.08
N ASP A 83 -19.36 -8.00 -6.11
CA ASP A 83 -18.48 -9.07 -6.57
C ASP A 83 -17.14 -8.50 -7.04
N THR A 84 -17.18 -7.42 -7.83
CA THR A 84 -15.99 -6.69 -8.28
C THR A 84 -15.22 -6.09 -7.08
N ALA A 85 -15.95 -5.54 -6.11
CA ALA A 85 -15.33 -4.97 -4.91
C ALA A 85 -14.60 -6.05 -4.08
N ILE A 86 -15.18 -7.25 -3.96
CA ILE A 86 -14.57 -8.40 -3.27
C ILE A 86 -13.27 -8.81 -3.97
N ILE A 87 -13.28 -8.99 -5.29
CA ILE A 87 -12.08 -9.34 -6.07
C ILE A 87 -10.97 -8.30 -5.85
N LEU A 88 -11.30 -7.01 -5.94
CA LEU A 88 -10.32 -5.94 -5.71
C LEU A 88 -9.78 -5.94 -4.27
N THR A 89 -10.61 -6.32 -3.29
CA THR A 89 -10.20 -6.46 -1.89
C THR A 89 -9.21 -7.61 -1.71
N GLU A 90 -9.46 -8.75 -2.35
CA GLU A 90 -8.57 -9.92 -2.31
C GLU A 90 -7.21 -9.63 -2.96
N GLU A 91 -7.21 -8.95 -4.12
CA GLU A 91 -5.97 -8.49 -4.77
C GLU A 91 -5.18 -7.53 -3.88
N TYR A 92 -5.87 -6.60 -3.21
CA TYR A 92 -5.26 -5.67 -2.26
C TYR A 92 -4.64 -6.42 -1.07
N LEU A 93 -5.37 -7.38 -0.49
CA LEU A 93 -4.87 -8.21 0.60
C LEU A 93 -3.65 -9.05 0.20
N LYS A 94 -3.65 -9.61 -1.02
CA LYS A 94 -2.51 -10.35 -1.56
C LYS A 94 -1.26 -9.46 -1.62
N GLN A 95 -1.41 -8.23 -2.11
CA GLN A 95 -0.30 -7.28 -2.18
C GLN A 95 0.19 -6.87 -0.79
N LEU A 96 -0.70 -6.56 0.16
CA LEU A 96 -0.32 -6.24 1.54
C LEU A 96 0.45 -7.38 2.23
N ARG A 97 0.02 -8.62 2.00
CA ARG A 97 0.73 -9.80 2.54
C ARG A 97 2.14 -9.94 1.96
N GLN A 98 2.32 -9.57 0.69
CA GLN A 98 3.65 -9.56 0.07
C GLN A 98 4.54 -8.48 0.66
N GLU A 99 4.03 -7.24 0.78
CA GLU A 99 4.78 -6.12 1.40
C GLU A 99 5.17 -6.45 2.84
N ARG A 100 4.26 -7.07 3.59
CA ARG A 100 4.56 -7.52 4.95
C ARG A 100 5.71 -8.56 4.97
N ARG A 101 5.68 -9.56 4.08
CA ARG A 101 6.76 -10.56 3.99
C ARG A 101 8.09 -9.89 3.68
N ASN A 102 8.11 -8.96 2.73
CA ASN A 102 9.32 -8.22 2.36
C ASN A 102 9.88 -7.44 3.57
N ALA A 103 9.00 -6.79 4.33
CA ALA A 103 9.41 -6.08 5.55
C ALA A 103 9.93 -7.01 6.65
N GLU A 104 9.30 -8.16 6.87
CA GLU A 104 9.75 -9.18 7.83
C GLU A 104 11.13 -9.75 7.45
N GLU A 105 11.36 -9.94 6.15
CA GLU A 105 12.65 -10.40 5.63
C GLU A 105 13.75 -9.34 5.79
N ALA A 106 13.43 -8.07 5.50
CA ALA A 106 14.35 -6.97 5.74
C ALA A 106 14.75 -6.86 7.22
N ILE A 107 13.80 -7.01 8.15
CA ILE A 107 14.08 -7.04 9.59
C ILE A 107 15.01 -8.20 9.96
N LYS A 108 14.81 -9.38 9.36
CA LYS A 108 15.67 -10.54 9.59
C LYS A 108 17.10 -10.27 9.13
N ILE A 109 17.28 -9.68 7.96
CA ILE A 109 18.59 -9.30 7.42
C ILE A 109 19.29 -8.29 8.36
N VAL A 110 18.59 -7.24 8.77
CA VAL A 110 19.14 -6.23 9.70
C VAL A 110 19.55 -6.88 11.04
N LYS A 111 18.74 -7.79 11.58
CA LYS A 111 19.11 -8.52 12.81
C LYS A 111 20.36 -9.38 12.63
N GLN A 112 20.51 -10.04 11.49
CA GLN A 112 21.71 -10.83 11.19
C GLN A 112 22.96 -9.95 11.10
N LEU A 113 22.87 -8.79 10.45
CA LEU A 113 23.97 -7.81 10.37
C LEU A 113 24.38 -7.30 11.76
N LEU A 114 23.40 -6.97 12.63
CA LEU A 114 23.65 -6.49 13.98
C LEU A 114 24.22 -7.56 14.93
N SER A 115 23.89 -8.83 14.71
CA SER A 115 24.37 -9.94 15.53
C SER A 115 25.80 -10.41 15.17
N GLY A 116 26.48 -9.74 14.24
CA GLY A 116 27.86 -10.07 13.86
C GLY A 116 27.99 -11.40 13.11
N GLY A 117 26.90 -11.88 12.52
CA GLY A 117 26.85 -13.13 11.76
C GLY A 117 27.42 -13.00 10.33
N ALA A 118 28.55 -12.33 10.19
CA ALA A 118 29.35 -12.43 8.97
C ALA A 118 30.09 -13.77 8.99
N GLN A 119 29.46 -14.84 8.54
CA GLN A 119 30.25 -15.94 8.00
C GLN A 119 30.97 -15.40 6.78
N GLU A 120 32.32 -15.38 6.87
CA GLU A 120 33.25 -15.07 5.78
C GLU A 120 33.12 -16.09 4.63
N ASN A 121 32.03 -16.10 3.92
CA ASN A 121 31.94 -16.66 2.60
C ASN A 121 31.75 -15.50 1.62
N SER A 122 32.85 -14.79 1.34
CA SER A 122 32.85 -13.71 0.36
C SER A 122 32.65 -14.27 -1.05
N HIS A 123 31.41 -14.55 -1.42
CA HIS A 123 31.07 -14.84 -2.79
C HIS A 123 31.16 -13.53 -3.59
N ASN A 124 32.14 -13.46 -4.47
CA ASN A 124 32.32 -12.34 -5.39
C ASN A 124 31.33 -12.46 -6.54
N LEU A 125 30.11 -11.96 -6.36
CA LEU A 125 29.04 -12.01 -7.36
C LEU A 125 29.19 -10.91 -8.42
N LYS A 126 28.81 -11.22 -9.66
CA LYS A 126 28.71 -10.23 -10.74
C LYS A 126 27.37 -9.50 -10.65
N ARG A 127 27.28 -8.31 -11.26
CA ARG A 127 26.01 -7.53 -11.27
C ARG A 127 24.80 -8.34 -11.75
N LYS A 128 24.97 -9.18 -12.78
CA LYS A 128 23.89 -10.02 -13.30
C LYS A 128 23.41 -11.05 -12.28
N ASP A 129 24.32 -11.63 -11.52
CA ASP A 129 24.00 -12.65 -10.52
C ASP A 129 23.22 -12.01 -9.37
N VAL A 130 23.63 -10.81 -8.93
CA VAL A 130 22.93 -10.02 -7.89
C VAL A 130 21.56 -9.55 -8.39
N SER A 131 21.47 -9.10 -9.63
CA SER A 131 20.22 -8.71 -10.27
C SER A 131 19.20 -9.86 -10.25
N ASN A 132 19.64 -11.06 -10.58
CA ASN A 132 18.80 -12.26 -10.56
C ASN A 132 18.45 -12.69 -9.12
N LEU A 133 19.40 -12.60 -8.18
CA LEU A 133 19.22 -13.01 -6.78
C LEU A 133 18.21 -12.13 -6.06
N LEU A 134 18.25 -10.81 -6.32
CA LEU A 134 17.39 -9.81 -5.67
C LEU A 134 16.10 -9.51 -6.47
N ASP A 135 15.95 -10.12 -7.64
CA ASP A 135 14.84 -9.88 -8.58
C ASP A 135 14.65 -8.38 -8.91
N ILE A 136 15.77 -7.68 -9.15
CA ILE A 136 15.81 -6.26 -9.52
C ILE A 136 16.60 -6.06 -10.82
N SER A 137 16.33 -4.95 -11.53
CA SER A 137 17.05 -4.65 -12.75
C SER A 137 18.52 -4.27 -12.50
N MET A 138 19.40 -4.54 -13.46
CA MET A 138 20.81 -4.07 -13.39
C MET A 138 20.93 -2.54 -13.33
N ASP A 139 19.93 -1.83 -13.88
CA ASP A 139 19.88 -0.37 -13.82
C ASP A 139 19.49 0.12 -12.41
N THR A 140 18.66 -0.63 -11.69
CA THR A 140 18.35 -0.36 -10.29
C THR A 140 19.62 -0.42 -9.43
N LEU A 141 20.44 -1.47 -9.59
CA LEU A 141 21.73 -1.59 -8.90
C LEU A 141 22.69 -0.43 -9.24
N ARG A 142 22.70 -0.01 -10.51
CA ARG A 142 23.49 1.14 -10.94
C ARG A 142 23.02 2.43 -10.29
N ASN A 143 21.70 2.65 -10.22
CA ASN A 143 21.12 3.83 -9.59
C ASN A 143 21.44 3.87 -8.09
N TRP A 144 21.40 2.74 -7.40
CA TRP A 144 21.80 2.66 -6.00
C TRP A 144 23.27 3.02 -5.79
N GLU A 145 24.18 2.54 -6.67
CA GLU A 145 25.61 2.93 -6.65
C GLU A 145 25.77 4.44 -6.89
N MET A 146 25.06 5.00 -7.90
CA MET A 146 25.15 6.43 -8.24
C MET A 146 24.61 7.35 -7.13
N ASN A 147 23.59 6.88 -6.42
CA ASN A 147 22.97 7.64 -5.31
C ASN A 147 23.66 7.39 -3.96
N GLY A 148 24.76 6.64 -3.93
CA GLY A 148 25.51 6.37 -2.70
C GLY A 148 24.84 5.41 -1.73
N LEU A 149 23.76 4.74 -2.16
CA LEU A 149 23.05 3.72 -1.37
C LEU A 149 23.84 2.41 -1.33
N LEU A 150 24.70 2.18 -2.33
CA LEU A 150 25.54 1.00 -2.45
C LEU A 150 26.95 1.41 -2.87
N THR A 151 27.98 0.95 -2.13
CA THR A 151 29.39 1.17 -2.44
C THR A 151 29.98 -0.16 -2.90
N VAL A 152 30.27 -0.29 -4.20
CA VAL A 152 30.71 -1.54 -4.82
C VAL A 152 32.19 -1.51 -5.12
N LYS A 153 32.93 -2.54 -4.69
CA LYS A 153 34.34 -2.72 -5.00
C LYS A 153 34.54 -3.06 -6.48
N ARG A 154 35.68 -2.68 -7.06
CA ARG A 154 36.05 -3.00 -8.43
C ARG A 154 37.33 -3.82 -8.45
N LYS A 155 37.36 -4.85 -9.32
CA LYS A 155 38.58 -5.59 -9.62
C LYS A 155 39.56 -4.73 -10.41
N ASN A 156 40.83 -5.11 -10.49
CA ASN A 156 41.86 -4.43 -11.26
C ASN A 156 41.49 -4.25 -12.75
N ASN A 157 40.63 -5.04 -13.29
CA ASN A 157 40.09 -4.93 -14.65
C ASN A 157 38.82 -4.05 -14.75
N GLY A 158 38.48 -3.29 -13.70
CA GLY A 158 37.35 -2.36 -13.66
C GLY A 158 35.96 -2.99 -13.44
N TYR A 159 35.84 -4.31 -13.42
CA TYR A 159 34.57 -4.97 -13.18
C TYR A 159 34.11 -4.83 -11.73
N ARG A 160 32.80 -4.56 -11.55
CA ARG A 160 32.17 -4.48 -10.24
C ARG A 160 32.04 -5.85 -9.61
N VAL A 161 32.29 -5.93 -8.32
CA VAL A 161 32.18 -7.13 -7.50
C VAL A 161 31.32 -6.81 -6.32
N TYR A 162 30.26 -7.59 -6.17
CA TYR A 162 29.34 -7.48 -5.05
C TYR A 162 29.70 -8.57 -4.03
N THR A 163 29.89 -8.15 -2.80
CA THR A 163 30.09 -9.06 -1.66
C THR A 163 28.74 -9.43 -1.04
N ASP A 164 28.73 -10.44 -0.18
CA ASP A 164 27.53 -10.81 0.55
C ASP A 164 27.03 -9.64 1.43
N GLU A 165 27.92 -8.78 1.94
CA GLU A 165 27.57 -7.55 2.64
C GLU A 165 26.85 -6.52 1.74
N ASP A 166 27.25 -6.42 0.47
CA ASP A 166 26.63 -5.51 -0.49
C ASP A 166 25.22 -5.97 -0.88
N ILE A 167 24.94 -7.27 -0.78
CA ILE A 167 23.64 -7.89 -1.08
C ILE A 167 22.69 -7.78 0.10
N GLN A 168 23.24 -7.80 1.32
CA GLN A 168 22.48 -7.71 2.57
C GLN A 168 22.14 -6.26 2.97
N ARG A 169 22.74 -5.26 2.34
CA ARG A 169 22.46 -3.84 2.50
C ARG A 169 21.25 -3.40 1.68
#